data_f7afe5d3842a8ea02641a63f2e2b8a0f
#
_entry.id   f7afe5d3842a8ea02641a63f2e2b8a0f
#
_cell.length_a   1.000
_cell.length_b   1.000
_cell.length_c   1.000
_cell.angle_alpha   90.00
_cell.angle_beta   90.00
_cell.angle_gamma   90.00
#
_symmetry.space_group_name_H-M   'P 1'
#
loop_
_entity.id
_entity.type
_entity.pdbx_description
1 polymer ?
#
loop_
_entity_poly.entity_id
_entity_poly.type
_entity_poly.pdbx_seq_one_letter_code
_entity_poly.pdbx_strand_id
1 'polypeptide(L)'
;ANGIKVAVVGSGPAGLSFAGDMAKHGYDVTVFEALHEIGGVLKYGIPEFRLPNKIVDVEINNLRQMGVQFVTDCIVGKTLSIDDLEEQNFHGIFVASGAGLPNFMGIPGENAINILSSNEYLTRVNLMDAANPDTDTPINLGRRVMVVGGGNTAMDSCRTAKRLGAEVTLVYRRSEAEMPARLEEVKHAREEGIEFLTLHNPIEYLVDEQGAVRAAVLQVMELGEADASGRRSPQPIAGQTKTLDVDQVIVAVGVSPNPLVPNSIEGLELGRKNTI
;
A
#
# COMPACT_ATOMS: atom_id res chain seq x y z
N ALA A 1 10.39 32.59 12.13
CA ALA A 1 10.40 31.37 12.93
C ALA A 1 10.29 31.74 14.42
N ASN A 2 9.60 30.92 15.20
CA ASN A 2 9.46 31.10 16.65
C ASN A 2 10.57 30.39 17.45
N GLY A 3 11.50 29.73 16.75
CA GLY A 3 12.64 29.00 17.33
C GLY A 3 12.29 27.62 17.92
N ILE A 4 11.07 27.17 17.76
CA ILE A 4 10.61 25.86 18.26
C ILE A 4 10.70 24.83 17.14
N LYS A 5 11.52 23.79 17.35
CA LYS A 5 11.68 22.69 16.39
C LYS A 5 10.60 21.62 16.56
N VAL A 6 10.06 21.16 15.44
CA VAL A 6 9.08 20.07 15.39
C VAL A 6 9.56 19.01 14.40
N ALA A 7 9.60 17.76 14.85
CA ALA A 7 9.89 16.60 14.01
C ALA A 7 8.60 15.97 13.48
N VAL A 8 8.60 15.59 12.21
CA VAL A 8 7.53 14.84 11.57
C VAL A 8 8.09 13.51 11.09
N VAL A 9 7.54 12.41 11.53
CA VAL A 9 7.98 11.06 11.16
C VAL A 9 7.08 10.51 10.06
N GLY A 10 7.59 10.52 8.84
CA GLY A 10 6.88 10.12 7.64
C GLY A 10 6.41 11.29 6.78
N SER A 11 6.67 11.19 5.49
CA SER A 11 6.34 12.22 4.48
C SER A 11 5.10 11.91 3.66
N GLY A 12 4.23 11.03 4.16
CA GLY A 12 2.92 10.79 3.54
C GLY A 12 1.98 12.00 3.67
N PRO A 13 0.74 11.91 3.16
CA PRO A 13 -0.19 13.04 3.14
C PRO A 13 -0.42 13.69 4.51
N ALA A 14 -0.51 12.90 5.58
CA ALA A 14 -0.69 13.42 6.93
C ALA A 14 0.53 14.23 7.39
N GLY A 15 1.75 13.69 7.20
CA GLY A 15 2.99 14.37 7.55
C GLY A 15 3.20 15.66 6.79
N LEU A 16 2.97 15.66 5.47
CA LEU A 16 3.11 16.85 4.63
C LEU A 16 2.09 17.94 5.00
N SER A 17 0.84 17.57 5.26
CA SER A 17 -0.21 18.51 5.68
C SER A 17 0.14 19.15 7.02
N PHE A 18 0.51 18.34 8.01
CA PHE A 18 0.93 18.83 9.33
C PHE A 18 2.17 19.75 9.23
N ALA A 19 3.18 19.34 8.46
CA ALA A 19 4.40 20.13 8.26
C ALA A 19 4.09 21.52 7.69
N GLY A 20 3.19 21.58 6.70
CA GLY A 20 2.76 22.85 6.10
C GLY A 20 2.05 23.78 7.09
N ASP A 21 1.15 23.23 7.89
CA ASP A 21 0.42 24.03 8.89
C ASP A 21 1.35 24.52 10.00
N MET A 22 2.26 23.69 10.50
CA MET A 22 3.23 24.08 11.50
C MET A 22 4.20 25.17 10.97
N ALA A 23 4.65 25.04 9.72
CA ALA A 23 5.50 26.05 9.08
C ALA A 23 4.79 27.40 8.95
N LYS A 24 3.48 27.42 8.59
CA LYS A 24 2.67 28.66 8.59
C LYS A 24 2.58 29.31 9.97
N HIS A 25 2.59 28.52 11.03
CA HIS A 25 2.61 29.01 12.40
C HIS A 25 4.01 29.40 12.91
N GLY A 26 5.03 29.32 12.05
CA GLY A 26 6.38 29.78 12.34
C GLY A 26 7.26 28.80 13.08
N TYR A 27 6.90 27.51 13.13
CA TYR A 27 7.75 26.47 13.69
C TYR A 27 8.86 26.06 12.72
N ASP A 28 9.99 25.61 13.25
CA ASP A 28 11.07 25.01 12.48
C ASP A 28 10.79 23.52 12.30
N VAL A 29 10.31 23.16 11.11
CA VAL A 29 9.81 21.79 10.85
C VAL A 29 10.83 20.98 10.08
N THR A 30 11.12 19.76 10.56
CA THR A 30 11.90 18.76 9.84
C THR A 30 11.07 17.48 9.67
N VAL A 31 10.94 17.02 8.43
CA VAL A 31 10.26 15.79 8.07
C VAL A 31 11.31 14.71 7.81
N PHE A 32 11.22 13.60 8.57
CA PHE A 32 12.08 12.43 8.42
C PHE A 32 11.33 11.36 7.63
N GLU A 33 11.92 10.88 6.54
CA GLU A 33 11.33 9.90 5.64
C GLU A 33 12.23 8.67 5.54
N ALA A 34 11.64 7.49 5.69
CA ALA A 34 12.37 6.23 5.61
C ALA A 34 12.84 5.88 4.19
N LEU A 35 12.09 6.31 3.18
CA LEU A 35 12.40 6.09 1.77
C LEU A 35 13.31 7.19 1.21
N HIS A 36 13.85 6.96 0.02
CA HIS A 36 14.70 7.91 -0.69
C HIS A 36 13.92 9.06 -1.35
N GLU A 37 12.58 8.95 -1.42
CA GLU A 37 11.69 9.95 -2.00
C GLU A 37 10.65 10.43 -0.99
N ILE A 38 10.33 11.74 -1.06
CA ILE A 38 9.30 12.37 -0.24
C ILE A 38 7.92 12.16 -0.88
N GLY A 39 6.89 11.87 -0.08
CA GLY A 39 5.50 11.75 -0.54
C GLY A 39 4.79 10.51 -0.02
N GLY A 40 5.52 9.52 0.49
CA GLY A 40 4.94 8.29 1.00
C GLY A 40 4.02 7.62 -0.04
N VAL A 41 2.81 7.23 0.38
CA VAL A 41 1.83 6.55 -0.49
C VAL A 41 1.45 7.37 -1.74
N LEU A 42 1.60 8.69 -1.72
CA LEU A 42 1.32 9.53 -2.89
C LEU A 42 2.26 9.20 -4.06
N LYS A 43 3.48 8.74 -3.77
CA LYS A 43 4.48 8.37 -4.78
C LYS A 43 4.65 6.87 -4.94
N TYR A 44 4.75 6.10 -3.85
CA TYR A 44 4.98 4.67 -3.98
C TYR A 44 3.71 3.87 -4.30
N GLY A 45 2.53 4.33 -3.81
CA GLY A 45 1.30 3.55 -3.86
C GLY A 45 0.31 3.99 -4.93
N ILE A 46 0.19 5.28 -5.22
CA ILE A 46 -0.76 5.81 -6.20
C ILE A 46 -0.05 5.90 -7.57
N PRO A 47 -0.55 5.18 -8.61
CA PRO A 47 0.06 5.21 -9.92
C PRO A 47 0.04 6.59 -10.58
N GLU A 48 1.06 6.86 -11.41
CA GLU A 48 1.23 8.11 -12.16
C GLU A 48 -0.01 8.51 -12.97
N PHE A 49 -0.74 7.54 -13.51
CA PHE A 49 -1.96 7.79 -14.30
C PHE A 49 -3.16 8.25 -13.44
N ARG A 50 -3.08 8.13 -12.10
CA ARG A 50 -4.07 8.67 -11.16
C ARG A 50 -3.62 9.97 -10.51
N LEU A 51 -2.37 10.03 -10.10
CA LEU A 51 -1.76 11.18 -9.46
C LEU A 51 -0.34 11.39 -10.03
N PRO A 52 -0.18 12.31 -11.00
CA PRO A 52 1.13 12.61 -11.54
C PRO A 52 2.13 13.07 -10.48
N ASN A 53 3.30 12.44 -10.41
CA ASN A 53 4.34 12.72 -9.42
C ASN A 53 4.74 14.19 -9.39
N LYS A 54 4.77 14.85 -10.56
CA LYS A 54 5.10 16.29 -10.64
C LYS A 54 4.14 17.19 -9.85
N ILE A 55 2.87 16.77 -9.65
CA ILE A 55 1.91 17.52 -8.83
C ILE A 55 2.33 17.43 -7.36
N VAL A 56 2.71 16.22 -6.92
CA VAL A 56 3.23 15.99 -5.57
C VAL A 56 4.52 16.78 -5.34
N ASP A 57 5.41 16.80 -6.34
CA ASP A 57 6.68 17.56 -6.27
C ASP A 57 6.47 19.06 -6.15
N VAL A 58 5.45 19.62 -6.81
CA VAL A 58 5.09 21.04 -6.64
C VAL A 58 4.73 21.34 -5.18
N GLU A 59 3.91 20.50 -4.56
CA GLU A 59 3.51 20.70 -3.15
C GLU A 59 4.71 20.54 -2.20
N ILE A 60 5.57 19.55 -2.44
CA ILE A 60 6.80 19.36 -1.64
C ILE A 60 7.72 20.60 -1.78
N ASN A 61 7.86 21.12 -3.00
CA ASN A 61 8.68 22.33 -3.24
C ASN A 61 8.08 23.56 -2.58
N ASN A 62 6.77 23.71 -2.55
CA ASN A 62 6.11 24.79 -1.78
C ASN A 62 6.45 24.68 -0.30
N LEU A 63 6.43 23.50 0.29
CA LEU A 63 6.84 23.28 1.69
C LEU A 63 8.31 23.63 1.92
N ARG A 64 9.21 23.26 1.01
CA ARG A 64 10.63 23.66 1.07
C ARG A 64 10.80 25.18 1.05
N GLN A 65 10.04 25.88 0.21
CA GLN A 65 10.06 27.35 0.16
C GLN A 65 9.53 27.99 1.45
N MET A 66 8.65 27.31 2.18
CA MET A 66 8.19 27.72 3.51
C MET A 66 9.20 27.44 4.62
N GLY A 67 10.34 26.81 4.32
CA GLY A 67 11.39 26.48 5.27
C GLY A 67 11.32 25.08 5.87
N VAL A 68 10.40 24.22 5.42
CA VAL A 68 10.35 22.82 5.85
C VAL A 68 11.58 22.07 5.35
N GLN A 69 12.28 21.42 6.27
CA GLN A 69 13.43 20.56 5.95
C GLN A 69 12.97 19.13 5.76
N PHE A 70 13.63 18.39 4.84
CA PHE A 70 13.36 17.00 4.57
C PHE A 70 14.64 16.18 4.68
N VAL A 71 14.59 15.08 5.42
CA VAL A 71 15.67 14.12 5.60
C VAL A 71 15.16 12.76 5.13
N THR A 72 15.65 12.30 3.97
CA THR A 72 15.34 10.99 3.40
C THR A 72 16.29 9.92 3.95
N ASP A 73 15.98 8.63 3.65
CA ASP A 73 16.79 7.48 4.06
C ASP A 73 17.01 7.42 5.58
N CYS A 74 16.04 7.95 6.33
CA CYS A 74 16.09 8.07 7.78
C CYS A 74 14.93 7.30 8.42
N ILE A 75 15.25 6.15 9.02
CA ILE A 75 14.25 5.28 9.66
C ILE A 75 14.22 5.61 11.16
N VAL A 76 13.26 6.43 11.58
CA VAL A 76 13.04 6.73 13.00
C VAL A 76 12.65 5.44 13.74
N GLY A 77 13.30 5.19 14.87
CA GLY A 77 13.25 3.94 15.63
C GLY A 77 14.31 2.91 15.19
N LYS A 78 15.18 3.24 14.21
CA LYS A 78 16.32 2.43 13.78
C LYS A 78 17.59 3.23 13.57
N THR A 79 17.61 4.14 12.59
CA THR A 79 18.78 4.98 12.27
C THR A 79 18.81 6.27 13.09
N LEU A 80 17.67 6.67 13.62
CA LEU A 80 17.49 7.83 14.49
C LEU A 80 16.46 7.46 15.56
N SER A 81 16.85 7.52 16.83
CA SER A 81 15.95 7.22 17.94
C SER A 81 15.08 8.45 18.29
N ILE A 82 14.09 8.24 19.15
CA ILE A 82 13.30 9.33 19.74
C ILE A 82 14.20 10.18 20.65
N ASP A 83 15.08 9.55 21.43
CA ASP A 83 16.02 10.25 22.32
C ASP A 83 16.97 11.14 21.50
N ASP A 84 17.46 10.68 20.34
CA ASP A 84 18.29 11.51 19.44
C ASP A 84 17.51 12.75 18.95
N LEU A 85 16.21 12.66 18.73
CA LEU A 85 15.38 13.81 18.36
C LEU A 85 15.25 14.80 19.54
N GLU A 86 15.08 14.31 20.76
CA GLU A 86 15.02 15.13 21.97
C GLU A 86 16.37 15.82 22.22
N GLU A 87 17.49 15.12 22.09
CA GLU A 87 18.84 15.67 22.20
C GLU A 87 19.12 16.77 21.15
N GLN A 88 18.52 16.65 19.95
CA GLN A 88 18.58 17.68 18.90
C GLN A 88 17.62 18.85 19.14
N ASN A 89 16.96 18.92 20.32
CA ASN A 89 16.02 19.95 20.74
C ASN A 89 14.74 20.01 19.88
N PHE A 90 14.23 18.88 19.41
CA PHE A 90 12.88 18.80 18.91
C PHE A 90 11.90 18.80 20.09
N HIS A 91 11.00 19.79 20.13
CA HIS A 91 10.05 19.98 21.23
C HIS A 91 8.74 19.23 21.04
N GLY A 92 8.50 18.76 19.85
CA GLY A 92 7.32 17.95 19.50
C GLY A 92 7.64 17.00 18.37
N ILE A 93 7.06 15.80 18.43
CA ILE A 93 7.23 14.76 17.43
C ILE A 93 5.84 14.34 16.94
N PHE A 94 5.57 14.54 15.65
CA PHE A 94 4.34 14.09 15.01
C PHE A 94 4.59 12.80 14.26
N VAL A 95 3.97 11.71 14.69
CA VAL A 95 4.14 10.40 14.07
C VAL A 95 3.10 10.21 12.97
N ALA A 96 3.57 10.15 11.72
CA ALA A 96 2.79 9.98 10.51
C ALA A 96 3.33 8.85 9.63
N SER A 97 3.84 7.78 10.25
CA SER A 97 4.51 6.66 9.59
C SER A 97 3.59 5.80 8.72
N GLY A 98 2.29 6.02 8.78
CA GLY A 98 1.29 5.37 7.94
C GLY A 98 1.07 3.89 8.23
N ALA A 99 0.35 3.22 7.33
CA ALA A 99 0.08 1.80 7.37
C ALA A 99 0.64 1.14 6.10
N GLY A 100 1.94 0.85 6.11
CA GLY A 100 2.67 0.30 4.96
C GLY A 100 2.95 -1.20 5.08
N LEU A 101 2.62 -1.84 6.21
CA LEU A 101 2.85 -3.27 6.40
C LEU A 101 1.73 -4.09 5.74
N PRO A 102 2.02 -4.85 4.66
CA PRO A 102 0.98 -5.58 3.94
C PRO A 102 0.46 -6.76 4.77
N ASN A 103 -0.84 -7.01 4.64
CA ASN A 103 -1.45 -8.23 5.15
C ASN A 103 -1.43 -9.30 4.05
N PHE A 104 -1.24 -10.54 4.48
CA PHE A 104 -1.31 -11.73 3.64
C PHE A 104 -2.47 -12.62 4.09
N MET A 105 -2.82 -13.62 3.30
CA MET A 105 -3.96 -14.50 3.57
C MET A 105 -3.61 -15.66 4.51
N GLY A 106 -2.32 -16.02 4.62
CA GLY A 106 -1.85 -17.13 5.45
C GLY A 106 -2.24 -18.50 4.88
N ILE A 107 -2.28 -18.65 3.56
CA ILE A 107 -2.67 -19.86 2.87
C ILE A 107 -1.44 -20.61 2.31
N PRO A 108 -1.56 -21.94 2.06
CA PRO A 108 -0.50 -22.71 1.46
C PRO A 108 -0.02 -22.13 0.12
N GLY A 109 1.30 -22.12 -0.08
CA GLY A 109 1.93 -21.64 -1.31
C GLY A 109 2.09 -20.10 -1.39
N GLU A 110 1.65 -19.33 -0.39
CA GLU A 110 1.69 -17.86 -0.44
C GLU A 110 3.11 -17.26 -0.46
N ASN A 111 4.12 -18.04 -0.06
CA ASN A 111 5.53 -17.64 -0.13
C ASN A 111 6.21 -18.02 -1.46
N ALA A 112 5.46 -18.44 -2.48
CA ALA A 112 6.00 -18.80 -3.76
C ALA A 112 6.60 -17.60 -4.51
N ILE A 113 7.53 -17.87 -5.41
CA ILE A 113 8.06 -16.87 -6.34
C ILE A 113 6.90 -16.30 -7.18
N ASN A 114 6.91 -14.99 -7.44
CA ASN A 114 5.89 -14.22 -8.17
C ASN A 114 4.58 -14.00 -7.40
N ILE A 115 4.57 -14.19 -6.09
CA ILE A 115 3.51 -13.69 -5.23
C ILE A 115 4.04 -12.47 -4.49
N LEU A 116 3.44 -11.32 -4.75
CA LEU A 116 3.84 -10.03 -4.19
C LEU A 116 2.67 -9.39 -3.44
N SER A 117 2.96 -8.63 -2.40
CA SER A 117 1.97 -7.68 -1.91
C SER A 117 1.75 -6.54 -2.91
N SER A 118 0.56 -5.94 -2.89
CA SER A 118 0.29 -4.74 -3.70
C SER A 118 1.24 -3.59 -3.39
N ASN A 119 1.63 -3.43 -2.11
CA ASN A 119 2.59 -2.41 -1.71
C ASN A 119 3.95 -2.62 -2.37
N GLU A 120 4.45 -3.86 -2.35
CA GLU A 120 5.72 -4.19 -3.00
C GLU A 120 5.64 -3.99 -4.52
N TYR A 121 4.59 -4.52 -5.14
CA TYR A 121 4.38 -4.41 -6.59
C TYR A 121 4.32 -2.95 -7.04
N LEU A 122 3.47 -2.14 -6.40
CA LEU A 122 3.31 -0.74 -6.74
C LEU A 122 4.55 0.09 -6.41
N THR A 123 5.26 -0.18 -5.32
CA THR A 123 6.51 0.49 -4.99
C THR A 123 7.58 0.24 -6.08
N ARG A 124 7.71 -0.99 -6.54
CA ARG A 124 8.66 -1.33 -7.62
C ARG A 124 8.33 -0.58 -8.91
N VAL A 125 7.06 -0.48 -9.28
CA VAL A 125 6.64 0.19 -10.52
C VAL A 125 6.68 1.70 -10.39
N ASN A 126 6.07 2.26 -9.33
CA ASN A 126 5.85 3.71 -9.22
C ASN A 126 7.08 4.47 -8.69
N LEU A 127 7.81 3.88 -7.72
CA LEU A 127 8.91 4.56 -7.04
C LEU A 127 10.28 4.13 -7.58
N MET A 128 10.42 2.87 -7.98
CA MET A 128 11.68 2.28 -8.41
C MET A 128 11.75 2.07 -9.92
N ASP A 129 10.78 2.63 -10.65
CA ASP A 129 10.72 2.66 -12.14
C ASP A 129 10.91 1.28 -12.82
N ALA A 130 10.39 0.21 -12.16
CA ALA A 130 10.60 -1.17 -12.62
C ALA A 130 9.99 -1.47 -14.00
N ALA A 131 9.07 -0.63 -14.47
CA ALA A 131 8.50 -0.74 -15.82
C ALA A 131 9.43 -0.24 -16.94
N ASN A 132 10.46 0.53 -16.58
CA ASN A 132 11.44 1.05 -17.49
C ASN A 132 12.55 0.00 -17.72
N PRO A 133 12.78 -0.45 -18.96
CA PRO A 133 13.79 -1.48 -19.26
C PRO A 133 15.23 -1.04 -18.97
N ASP A 134 15.47 0.26 -18.80
CA ASP A 134 16.79 0.81 -18.49
C ASP A 134 17.11 0.82 -16.98
N THR A 135 16.20 0.32 -16.14
CA THR A 135 16.42 0.19 -14.68
C THR A 135 16.74 -1.24 -14.27
N ASP A 136 17.54 -1.38 -13.21
CA ASP A 136 17.90 -2.68 -12.64
C ASP A 136 16.86 -3.20 -11.63
N THR A 137 15.73 -2.49 -11.45
CA THR A 137 14.69 -2.90 -10.50
C THR A 137 14.01 -4.18 -10.99
N PRO A 138 14.12 -5.30 -10.24
CA PRO A 138 13.55 -6.56 -10.69
C PRO A 138 12.02 -6.50 -10.61
N ILE A 139 11.39 -6.76 -11.74
CA ILE A 139 9.95 -7.01 -11.81
C ILE A 139 9.73 -8.21 -12.74
N ASN A 140 8.93 -9.17 -12.29
CA ASN A 140 8.44 -10.20 -13.18
C ASN A 140 7.09 -9.74 -13.75
N LEU A 141 7.06 -9.51 -15.05
CA LEU A 141 5.83 -9.18 -15.76
C LEU A 141 5.12 -10.50 -16.10
N GLY A 142 4.26 -10.96 -15.20
CA GLY A 142 3.40 -12.10 -15.44
C GLY A 142 2.48 -11.84 -16.64
N ARG A 143 2.28 -12.87 -17.46
CA ARG A 143 1.31 -12.78 -18.56
C ARG A 143 -0.13 -12.84 -18.02
N ARG A 144 -0.39 -13.76 -17.08
CA ARG A 144 -1.68 -13.96 -16.41
C ARG A 144 -1.53 -13.54 -14.95
N VAL A 145 -2.05 -12.37 -14.63
CA VAL A 145 -1.92 -11.78 -13.30
C VAL A 145 -3.24 -11.86 -12.57
N MET A 146 -3.21 -12.46 -11.39
CA MET A 146 -4.34 -12.44 -10.46
C MET A 146 -4.10 -11.38 -9.39
N VAL A 147 -5.08 -10.50 -9.18
CA VAL A 147 -5.07 -9.54 -8.07
C VAL A 147 -6.14 -9.92 -7.07
N VAL A 148 -5.77 -10.07 -5.80
CA VAL A 148 -6.68 -10.48 -4.72
C VAL A 148 -7.06 -9.27 -3.89
N GLY A 149 -8.33 -8.89 -3.90
CA GLY A 149 -8.85 -7.78 -3.11
C GLY A 149 -9.91 -6.97 -3.84
N GLY A 150 -10.56 -6.03 -3.15
CA GLY A 150 -11.64 -5.21 -3.71
C GLY A 150 -11.54 -3.73 -3.36
N GLY A 151 -10.39 -3.28 -2.83
CA GLY A 151 -10.14 -1.87 -2.49
C GLY A 151 -9.48 -1.07 -3.61
N ASN A 152 -9.28 0.23 -3.39
CA ASN A 152 -8.61 1.11 -4.36
C ASN A 152 -7.21 0.61 -4.73
N THR A 153 -6.45 0.06 -3.77
CA THR A 153 -5.11 -0.50 -4.01
C THR A 153 -5.16 -1.71 -4.96
N ALA A 154 -6.23 -2.53 -4.86
CA ALA A 154 -6.44 -3.63 -5.80
C ALA A 154 -6.74 -3.09 -7.21
N MET A 155 -7.55 -2.04 -7.34
CA MET A 155 -7.81 -1.37 -8.63
C MET A 155 -6.52 -0.80 -9.22
N ASP A 156 -5.70 -0.13 -8.41
CA ASP A 156 -4.39 0.41 -8.83
C ASP A 156 -3.47 -0.70 -9.33
N SER A 157 -3.37 -1.81 -8.59
CA SER A 157 -2.54 -2.97 -8.98
C SER A 157 -3.03 -3.62 -10.27
N CYS A 158 -4.36 -3.81 -10.43
CA CYS A 158 -4.95 -4.34 -11.65
C CYS A 158 -4.65 -3.49 -12.87
N ARG A 159 -4.89 -2.19 -12.76
CA ARG A 159 -4.70 -1.24 -13.86
C ARG A 159 -3.23 -1.08 -14.22
N THR A 160 -2.35 -1.09 -13.22
CA THR A 160 -0.90 -1.09 -13.45
C THR A 160 -0.47 -2.35 -14.19
N ALA A 161 -0.85 -3.55 -13.74
CA ALA A 161 -0.51 -4.80 -14.41
C ALA A 161 -1.09 -4.86 -15.84
N LYS A 162 -2.32 -4.40 -16.02
CA LYS A 162 -2.96 -4.32 -17.35
C LYS A 162 -2.19 -3.43 -18.32
N ARG A 163 -1.78 -2.25 -17.86
CA ARG A 163 -0.99 -1.29 -18.66
C ARG A 163 0.41 -1.80 -18.98
N LEU A 164 0.96 -2.70 -18.17
CA LEU A 164 2.21 -3.41 -18.43
C LEU A 164 2.03 -4.63 -19.37
N GLY A 165 0.82 -4.86 -19.90
CA GLY A 165 0.55 -5.86 -20.93
C GLY A 165 -0.01 -7.20 -20.43
N ALA A 166 -0.34 -7.33 -19.15
CA ALA A 166 -0.89 -8.56 -18.59
C ALA A 166 -2.37 -8.77 -18.92
N GLU A 167 -2.77 -10.04 -18.94
CA GLU A 167 -4.17 -10.46 -18.79
C GLU A 167 -4.47 -10.48 -17.28
N VAL A 168 -5.40 -9.63 -16.82
CA VAL A 168 -5.61 -9.41 -15.38
C VAL A 168 -6.98 -9.91 -14.95
N THR A 169 -7.01 -10.76 -13.91
CA THR A 169 -8.22 -11.19 -13.21
C THR A 169 -8.20 -10.68 -11.77
N LEU A 170 -9.18 -9.87 -11.43
CA LEU A 170 -9.44 -9.45 -10.04
C LEU A 170 -10.27 -10.51 -9.34
N VAL A 171 -9.77 -11.05 -8.24
CA VAL A 171 -10.49 -12.03 -7.41
C VAL A 171 -10.94 -11.36 -6.11
N TYR A 172 -12.25 -11.41 -5.85
CA TYR A 172 -12.83 -10.81 -4.67
C TYR A 172 -13.86 -11.73 -4.00
N ARG A 173 -13.73 -11.90 -2.68
CA ARG A 173 -14.54 -12.86 -1.91
C ARG A 173 -16.02 -12.50 -1.71
N ARG A 174 -16.42 -11.24 -2.01
CA ARG A 174 -17.81 -10.78 -2.00
C ARG A 174 -18.26 -10.41 -3.40
N SER A 175 -19.47 -9.85 -3.52
CA SER A 175 -19.92 -9.32 -4.80
C SER A 175 -19.32 -7.93 -5.06
N GLU A 176 -19.48 -7.45 -6.28
CA GLU A 176 -19.00 -6.13 -6.69
C GLU A 176 -19.62 -4.99 -5.85
N ALA A 177 -20.89 -5.16 -5.45
CA ALA A 177 -21.60 -4.18 -4.63
C ALA A 177 -20.97 -3.97 -3.24
N GLU A 178 -20.27 -4.96 -2.71
CA GLU A 178 -19.55 -4.86 -1.42
C GLU A 178 -18.09 -4.42 -1.57
N MET A 179 -17.62 -4.07 -2.77
CA MET A 179 -16.25 -3.59 -2.95
C MET A 179 -16.07 -2.24 -2.25
N PRO A 180 -15.01 -2.09 -1.42
CA PRO A 180 -14.73 -0.81 -0.76
C PRO A 180 -14.03 0.20 -1.69
N ALA A 181 -13.68 -0.18 -2.92
CA ALA A 181 -13.13 0.71 -3.91
C ALA A 181 -14.16 1.77 -4.33
N ARG A 182 -13.69 2.94 -4.76
CA ARG A 182 -14.54 3.97 -5.36
C ARG A 182 -15.17 3.45 -6.65
N LEU A 183 -16.42 3.79 -6.88
CA LEU A 183 -17.16 3.34 -8.07
C LEU A 183 -16.46 3.73 -9.37
N GLU A 184 -15.87 4.92 -9.43
CA GLU A 184 -15.11 5.39 -10.58
C GLU A 184 -13.90 4.50 -10.86
N GLU A 185 -13.20 4.03 -9.82
CA GLU A 185 -12.02 3.16 -9.99
C GLU A 185 -12.43 1.76 -10.48
N VAL A 186 -13.53 1.23 -9.97
CA VAL A 186 -14.12 -0.04 -10.46
C VAL A 186 -14.52 0.09 -11.94
N LYS A 187 -15.17 1.21 -12.30
CA LYS A 187 -15.55 1.50 -13.68
C LYS A 187 -14.34 1.58 -14.60
N HIS A 188 -13.31 2.35 -14.23
CA HIS A 188 -12.08 2.47 -15.00
C HIS A 188 -11.38 1.11 -15.18
N ALA A 189 -11.33 0.27 -14.13
CA ALA A 189 -10.77 -1.07 -14.23
C ALA A 189 -11.52 -1.93 -15.25
N ARG A 190 -12.84 -1.86 -15.27
CA ARG A 190 -13.65 -2.57 -16.28
C ARG A 190 -13.44 -2.04 -17.69
N GLU A 191 -13.38 -0.73 -17.86
CA GLU A 191 -13.14 -0.08 -19.17
C GLU A 191 -11.76 -0.47 -19.73
N GLU A 192 -10.76 -0.70 -18.87
CA GLU A 192 -9.44 -1.18 -19.25
C GLU A 192 -9.40 -2.70 -19.52
N GLY A 193 -10.53 -3.40 -19.39
CA GLY A 193 -10.65 -4.82 -19.73
C GLY A 193 -10.11 -5.79 -18.68
N ILE A 194 -10.18 -5.41 -17.40
CA ILE A 194 -9.88 -6.30 -16.28
C ILE A 194 -11.06 -7.23 -16.04
N GLU A 195 -10.81 -8.52 -15.94
CA GLU A 195 -11.82 -9.52 -15.59
C GLU A 195 -12.09 -9.50 -14.09
N PHE A 196 -13.38 -9.48 -13.70
CA PHE A 196 -13.79 -9.51 -12.30
C PHE A 196 -14.38 -10.88 -11.94
N LEU A 197 -13.66 -11.64 -11.15
CA LEU A 197 -14.09 -12.92 -10.58
C LEU A 197 -14.49 -12.70 -9.12
N THR A 198 -15.72 -12.25 -8.93
CA THR A 198 -16.32 -12.03 -7.60
C THR A 198 -16.82 -13.34 -7.00
N LEU A 199 -17.13 -13.35 -5.69
CA LEU A 199 -17.57 -14.52 -4.93
C LEU A 199 -16.57 -15.68 -5.01
N HIS A 200 -15.29 -15.35 -5.03
CA HIS A 200 -14.20 -16.32 -5.02
C HIS A 200 -13.12 -15.87 -4.03
N ASN A 201 -12.55 -16.81 -3.30
CA ASN A 201 -11.50 -16.57 -2.33
C ASN A 201 -10.36 -17.57 -2.50
N PRO A 202 -9.11 -17.13 -2.70
CA PRO A 202 -7.98 -18.05 -2.76
C PRO A 202 -7.84 -18.84 -1.45
N ILE A 203 -7.58 -20.13 -1.56
CA ILE A 203 -7.32 -21.04 -0.43
C ILE A 203 -5.98 -21.76 -0.52
N GLU A 204 -5.37 -21.78 -1.71
CA GLU A 204 -4.06 -22.38 -1.95
C GLU A 204 -3.46 -21.82 -3.24
N TYR A 205 -2.13 -21.67 -3.27
CA TYR A 205 -1.37 -21.42 -4.49
C TYR A 205 -0.55 -22.66 -4.85
N LEU A 206 -0.70 -23.12 -6.09
CA LEU A 206 0.05 -24.22 -6.64
C LEU A 206 1.35 -23.69 -7.27
N VAL A 207 2.44 -24.38 -6.98
CA VAL A 207 3.78 -23.99 -7.46
C VAL A 207 4.28 -25.00 -8.51
N ASP A 208 5.21 -24.53 -9.33
CA ASP A 208 5.95 -25.39 -10.26
C ASP A 208 7.21 -25.97 -9.61
N GLU A 209 8.03 -26.68 -10.37
CA GLU A 209 9.27 -27.31 -9.90
C GLU A 209 10.34 -26.28 -9.47
N GLN A 210 10.26 -25.06 -9.95
CA GLN A 210 11.14 -23.94 -9.61
C GLN A 210 10.65 -23.17 -8.39
N GLY A 211 9.47 -23.50 -7.84
CA GLY A 211 8.86 -22.82 -6.70
C GLY A 211 8.10 -21.54 -7.08
N ALA A 212 7.86 -21.29 -8.39
CA ALA A 212 7.06 -20.18 -8.84
C ALA A 212 5.56 -20.53 -8.88
N VAL A 213 4.69 -19.54 -8.62
CA VAL A 213 3.25 -19.75 -8.72
C VAL A 213 2.86 -20.07 -10.16
N ARG A 214 2.01 -21.10 -10.32
CA ARG A 214 1.45 -21.51 -11.62
C ARG A 214 -0.07 -21.51 -11.68
N ALA A 215 -0.73 -21.63 -10.52
CA ALA A 215 -2.18 -21.60 -10.42
C ALA A 215 -2.63 -21.24 -9.00
N ALA A 216 -3.86 -20.77 -8.87
CA ALA A 216 -4.54 -20.55 -7.60
C ALA A 216 -5.79 -21.44 -7.51
N VAL A 217 -5.99 -22.06 -6.35
CA VAL A 217 -7.23 -22.77 -6.01
C VAL A 217 -8.14 -21.78 -5.29
N LEU A 218 -9.31 -21.55 -5.85
CA LEU A 218 -10.29 -20.59 -5.39
C LEU A 218 -11.51 -21.30 -4.83
N GLN A 219 -11.88 -21.00 -3.60
CA GLN A 219 -13.15 -21.40 -2.99
C GLN A 219 -14.27 -20.52 -3.56
N VAL A 220 -15.35 -21.14 -4.04
CA VAL A 220 -16.56 -20.41 -4.43
C VAL A 220 -17.30 -19.97 -3.17
N MET A 221 -17.73 -18.72 -3.17
CA MET A 221 -18.38 -18.08 -2.03
C MET A 221 -19.83 -17.72 -2.35
N GLU A 222 -20.63 -17.61 -1.30
CA GLU A 222 -21.94 -16.96 -1.33
C GLU A 222 -22.00 -15.87 -0.28
N LEU A 223 -22.99 -14.99 -0.36
CA LEU A 223 -23.19 -13.93 0.63
C LEU A 223 -24.21 -14.37 1.67
N GLY A 224 -23.79 -14.40 2.93
CA GLY A 224 -24.66 -14.57 4.08
C GLY A 224 -25.48 -13.31 4.38
N GLU A 225 -26.07 -13.27 5.56
CA GLU A 225 -26.84 -12.14 6.02
C GLU A 225 -25.97 -10.89 6.25
N ALA A 226 -26.60 -9.72 6.18
CA ALA A 226 -25.93 -8.44 6.43
C ALA A 226 -25.66 -8.27 7.93
N ASP A 227 -24.46 -7.81 8.27
CA ASP A 227 -24.12 -7.38 9.63
C ASP A 227 -24.76 -6.03 9.98
N ALA A 228 -24.52 -5.55 11.22
CA ALA A 228 -25.05 -4.28 11.70
C ALA A 228 -24.64 -3.04 10.87
N SER A 229 -23.60 -3.18 10.04
CA SER A 229 -23.16 -2.14 9.08
C SER A 229 -23.81 -2.27 7.70
N GLY A 230 -24.69 -3.25 7.52
CA GLY A 230 -25.32 -3.57 6.24
C GLY A 230 -24.43 -4.40 5.30
N ARG A 231 -23.27 -4.84 5.75
CA ARG A 231 -22.30 -5.56 4.93
C ARG A 231 -22.46 -7.06 5.07
N ARG A 232 -22.61 -7.78 3.94
CA ARG A 232 -22.81 -9.22 3.94
C ARG A 232 -21.50 -9.98 4.07
N SER A 233 -21.49 -10.99 4.94
CA SER A 233 -20.34 -11.87 5.15
C SER A 233 -20.21 -12.90 4.03
N PRO A 234 -19.01 -13.11 3.47
CA PRO A 234 -18.80 -14.18 2.49
C PRO A 234 -18.77 -15.53 3.22
N GLN A 235 -19.54 -16.50 2.71
CA GLN A 235 -19.61 -17.87 3.21
C GLN A 235 -19.09 -18.84 2.15
N PRO A 236 -18.26 -19.83 2.50
CA PRO A 236 -17.79 -20.81 1.55
C PRO A 236 -18.91 -21.79 1.16
N ILE A 237 -19.07 -22.06 -0.13
CA ILE A 237 -19.93 -23.14 -0.60
C ILE A 237 -19.11 -24.43 -0.55
N ALA A 238 -19.50 -25.36 0.34
CA ALA A 238 -18.75 -26.58 0.61
C ALA A 238 -18.51 -27.39 -0.68
N GLY A 239 -17.26 -27.82 -0.89
CA GLY A 239 -16.87 -28.67 -2.00
C GLY A 239 -16.83 -27.97 -3.38
N GLN A 240 -17.13 -26.67 -3.46
CA GLN A 240 -17.06 -25.94 -4.72
C GLN A 240 -15.77 -25.11 -4.80
N THR A 241 -14.85 -25.57 -5.64
CA THR A 241 -13.60 -24.88 -5.91
C THR A 241 -13.41 -24.68 -7.42
N LYS A 242 -12.61 -23.67 -7.77
CA LYS A 242 -12.18 -23.38 -9.14
C LYS A 242 -10.67 -23.20 -9.15
N THR A 243 -9.98 -23.78 -10.12
CA THR A 243 -8.56 -23.53 -10.34
C THR A 243 -8.40 -22.47 -11.43
N LEU A 244 -7.58 -21.47 -11.16
CA LEU A 244 -7.22 -20.40 -12.09
C LEU A 244 -5.72 -20.47 -12.36
N ASP A 245 -5.33 -20.64 -13.61
CA ASP A 245 -3.93 -20.60 -14.01
C ASP A 245 -3.41 -19.15 -13.95
N VAL A 246 -2.28 -18.97 -13.30
CA VAL A 246 -1.66 -17.66 -13.10
C VAL A 246 -0.13 -17.77 -13.19
N ASP A 247 0.52 -16.67 -13.58
CA ASP A 247 1.98 -16.56 -13.62
C ASP A 247 2.48 -15.60 -12.53
N GLN A 248 1.58 -14.78 -12.00
CA GLN A 248 1.84 -13.83 -10.91
C GLN A 248 0.57 -13.59 -10.08
N VAL A 249 0.76 -13.37 -8.79
CA VAL A 249 -0.32 -12.99 -7.86
C VAL A 249 0.07 -11.71 -7.13
N ILE A 250 -0.86 -10.77 -7.06
CA ILE A 250 -0.72 -9.53 -6.28
C ILE A 250 -1.77 -9.53 -5.17
N VAL A 251 -1.30 -9.58 -3.91
CA VAL A 251 -2.16 -9.64 -2.73
C VAL A 251 -2.47 -8.23 -2.24
N ALA A 252 -3.74 -7.82 -2.31
CA ALA A 252 -4.23 -6.49 -1.97
C ALA A 252 -5.35 -6.55 -0.90
N VAL A 253 -5.13 -7.33 0.17
CA VAL A 253 -6.13 -7.61 1.23
C VAL A 253 -6.03 -6.66 2.43
N GLY A 254 -5.37 -5.55 2.26
CA GLY A 254 -5.23 -4.49 3.25
C GLY A 254 -3.82 -4.36 3.82
N VAL A 255 -3.65 -3.36 4.66
CA VAL A 255 -2.39 -3.00 5.29
C VAL A 255 -2.60 -2.75 6.78
N SER A 256 -1.52 -2.85 7.54
CA SER A 256 -1.48 -2.59 8.98
C SER A 256 -0.44 -1.51 9.29
N PRO A 257 -0.59 -0.73 10.38
CA PRO A 257 0.44 0.18 10.85
C PRO A 257 1.75 -0.55 11.12
N ASN A 258 2.87 0.07 10.77
CA ASN A 258 4.17 -0.48 11.12
C ASN A 258 4.43 -0.25 12.62
N PRO A 259 4.70 -1.30 13.41
CA PRO A 259 4.89 -1.18 14.86
C PRO A 259 6.24 -0.59 15.25
N LEU A 260 7.14 -0.32 14.30
CA LEU A 260 8.52 0.11 14.57
C LEU A 260 8.58 1.36 15.45
N VAL A 261 7.92 2.44 15.02
CA VAL A 261 7.92 3.72 15.77
C VAL A 261 7.17 3.58 17.09
N PRO A 262 5.93 3.02 17.13
CA PRO A 262 5.25 2.82 18.41
C PRO A 262 6.06 1.99 19.41
N ASN A 263 6.72 0.93 18.98
CA ASN A 263 7.53 0.07 19.87
C ASN A 263 8.84 0.75 20.35
N SER A 264 9.26 1.83 19.72
CA SER A 264 10.46 2.59 20.13
C SER A 264 10.17 3.68 21.16
N ILE A 265 8.91 3.88 21.53
CA ILE A 265 8.47 4.92 22.48
C ILE A 265 7.94 4.24 23.73
N GLU A 266 8.69 4.32 24.82
CA GLU A 266 8.30 3.75 26.11
C GLU A 266 7.04 4.45 26.66
N GLY A 267 6.07 3.68 27.13
CA GLY A 267 4.83 4.21 27.73
C GLY A 267 3.80 4.76 26.74
N LEU A 268 4.04 4.63 25.41
CA LEU A 268 3.06 5.07 24.41
C LEU A 268 1.82 4.15 24.45
N GLU A 269 0.66 4.73 24.73
CA GLU A 269 -0.61 4.02 24.66
C GLU A 269 -1.07 3.88 23.21
N LEU A 270 -1.38 2.65 22.80
CA LEU A 270 -1.85 2.35 21.46
C LEU A 270 -3.36 2.06 21.46
N GLY A 271 -4.02 2.57 20.44
CA GLY A 271 -5.40 2.28 20.17
C GLY A 271 -5.60 0.88 19.54
N ARG A 272 -6.84 0.60 19.19
CA ARG A 272 -7.20 -0.64 18.50
C ARG A 272 -6.40 -0.76 17.19
N LYS A 273 -5.83 -1.94 16.91
CA LYS A 273 -5.00 -2.25 15.74
C LYS A 273 -3.65 -1.49 15.71
N ASN A 274 -3.06 -1.23 16.87
CA ASN A 274 -1.75 -0.58 17.01
C ASN A 274 -1.67 0.81 16.35
N THR A 275 -2.76 1.55 16.35
CA THR A 275 -2.77 2.96 15.97
C THR A 275 -2.41 3.85 17.16
N ILE A 276 -1.74 4.96 16.90
CA ILE A 276 -1.48 6.03 17.86
C ILE A 276 -2.69 6.96 17.93
#